data_45c137a76bd8bfa1da048fc2dfe36d35
#
_entry.id   45c137a76bd8bfa1da048fc2dfe36d35
#
_cell.length_a   1.000
_cell.length_b   1.000
_cell.length_c   1.000
_cell.angle_alpha   90.00
_cell.angle_beta   90.00
_cell.angle_gamma   90.00
#
_symmetry.space_group_name_H-M   'P 1'
#
loop_
_entity.id
_entity.type
_entity.pdbx_description
1 polymer ?
#
loop_
_entity_poly.entity_id
_entity_poly.type
_entity_poly.pdbx_seq_one_letter_code
_entity_poly.pdbx_strand_id
1 'polypeptide(L)'
;MNKDNTNEFASFDEYLRQGEPSQKESAENWKTAIGLQAVDGLQPSAYLIDVAKRNIEGEITLDETRKLIDSYYQSKTVRTPKDEDEEEADKVSANIAKILASKTFAFNTNGYVSLHRRIFEGVFKHAGEIRQYDISKKEWVLEGDSVNYLNWEDLRRALDWDIEQEKNFSYKGLTDDEKIEHIAKFISGIWQIHAFREGNTRTTAIFTIQYLRSLGYKVNNEMFAKHSWYFRNALVRANYRNIQKGIDYSPIYLVRFFRNLLLKDSWVLKNRYLHIRPTDNWKEQPRIGTPQVPRKLSSSTPQVPHKFSQHVETLILSFNDEYMTSAEIMGAIGLKDRKSFSELYLNAALSEKAIERKYPNTPRHPRQQYRMTKLAKTWKEGYEKKNK
;
A
#
# COMPACT_ATOMS: atom_id res chain seq x y z
N MET A 1 -12.30 8.52 22.32
CA MET A 1 -11.83 9.79 22.86
C MET A 1 -10.43 10.01 22.29
N ASN A 2 -10.32 10.81 21.21
CA ASN A 2 -9.02 11.22 20.69
C ASN A 2 -8.47 12.27 21.64
N LYS A 3 -7.55 11.90 22.51
CA LYS A 3 -6.63 12.86 23.10
C LYS A 3 -5.61 13.21 22.03
N ASP A 4 -5.49 14.47 21.75
CA ASP A 4 -4.60 15.06 20.76
C ASP A 4 -3.15 14.59 20.95
N ASN A 5 -2.67 13.78 20.03
CA ASN A 5 -1.24 13.43 19.85
C ASN A 5 -0.42 14.64 19.35
N THR A 6 -0.95 15.86 19.46
CA THR A 6 -0.36 17.07 18.91
C THR A 6 0.81 17.62 19.74
N ASN A 7 0.98 17.17 20.99
CA ASN A 7 1.99 17.76 21.88
C ASN A 7 3.37 17.09 21.79
N GLU A 8 3.44 15.80 21.44
CA GLU A 8 4.74 15.09 21.34
C GLU A 8 5.54 15.50 20.10
N PHE A 9 4.85 15.78 18.98
CA PHE A 9 5.50 16.27 17.76
C PHE A 9 5.90 17.75 17.82
N ALA A 10 5.27 18.54 18.65
CA ALA A 10 5.61 19.96 18.82
C ALA A 10 7.05 20.15 19.28
N SER A 11 7.63 19.18 19.99
CA SER A 11 9.00 19.25 20.50
C SER A 11 10.08 19.20 19.40
N PHE A 12 9.77 18.65 18.20
CA PHE A 12 10.69 18.62 17.06
C PHE A 12 10.40 19.73 16.03
N ASP A 13 9.27 20.42 16.11
CA ASP A 13 8.87 21.45 15.14
C ASP A 13 9.79 22.68 15.17
N GLU A 14 10.45 22.93 16.27
CA GLU A 14 11.45 24.00 16.38
C GLU A 14 12.67 23.71 15.53
N TYR A 15 13.19 22.48 15.57
CA TYR A 15 14.33 22.06 14.73
C TYR A 15 13.97 22.11 13.24
N LEU A 16 12.73 21.78 12.88
CA LEU A 16 12.27 21.85 11.48
C LEU A 16 12.19 23.30 10.98
N ARG A 17 11.87 24.24 11.86
CA ARG A 17 11.76 25.67 11.50
C ARG A 17 13.10 26.38 11.49
N GLN A 18 13.91 26.18 12.52
CA GLN A 18 15.08 27.00 12.81
C GLN A 18 16.41 26.22 12.83
N GLY A 19 16.37 24.88 12.84
CA GLY A 19 17.56 24.03 12.92
C GLY A 19 18.44 24.12 11.68
N GLU A 20 19.70 23.78 11.85
CA GLU A 20 20.63 23.56 10.76
C GLU A 20 20.16 22.42 9.84
N PRO A 21 20.63 22.32 8.58
CA PRO A 21 20.17 21.30 7.65
C PRO A 21 20.26 19.86 8.17
N SER A 22 21.32 19.51 8.89
CA SER A 22 21.48 18.19 9.51
C SER A 22 20.49 17.92 10.64
N GLN A 23 20.19 18.95 11.44
CA GLN A 23 19.19 18.88 12.50
C GLN A 23 17.78 18.72 11.94
N LYS A 24 17.47 19.42 10.85
CA LYS A 24 16.19 19.28 10.13
C LYS A 24 16.00 17.85 9.63
N GLU A 25 17.00 17.30 8.94
CA GLU A 25 16.95 15.93 8.43
C GLU A 25 16.79 14.91 9.56
N SER A 26 17.55 15.06 10.64
CA SER A 26 17.45 14.20 11.82
C SER A 26 16.08 14.31 12.49
N ALA A 27 15.56 15.52 12.68
CA ALA A 27 14.22 15.74 13.25
C ALA A 27 13.10 15.14 12.38
N GLU A 28 13.20 15.26 11.05
CA GLU A 28 12.25 14.61 10.12
C GLU A 28 12.29 13.08 10.25
N ASN A 29 13.48 12.51 10.34
CA ASN A 29 13.66 11.06 10.49
C ASN A 29 13.07 10.57 11.82
N TRP A 30 13.33 11.25 12.93
CA TRP A 30 12.76 10.93 14.23
C TRP A 30 11.25 11.09 14.26
N LYS A 31 10.72 12.17 13.71
CA LYS A 31 9.29 12.40 13.62
C LYS A 31 8.57 11.28 12.88
N THR A 32 9.15 10.82 11.77
CA THR A 32 8.63 9.70 11.01
C THR A 32 8.69 8.40 11.78
N ALA A 33 9.85 8.12 12.39
CA ALA A 33 10.08 6.90 13.16
C ALA A 33 9.07 6.77 14.31
N ILE A 34 8.85 7.83 15.05
CA ILE A 34 7.90 7.92 16.16
C ILE A 34 6.44 7.80 15.64
N GLY A 35 6.10 8.58 14.61
CA GLY A 35 4.73 8.60 14.08
C GLY A 35 4.28 7.28 13.47
N LEU A 36 5.20 6.46 12.98
CA LEU A 36 4.90 5.13 12.44
C LEU A 36 4.50 4.13 13.54
N GLN A 37 4.82 4.36 14.81
CA GLN A 37 4.42 3.45 15.89
C GLN A 37 2.90 3.44 16.09
N ALA A 38 2.23 4.55 15.79
CA ALA A 38 0.77 4.66 15.86
C ALA A 38 0.02 3.66 14.94
N VAL A 39 0.68 3.10 13.94
CA VAL A 39 0.11 2.06 13.05
C VAL A 39 -0.33 0.81 13.82
N ASP A 40 0.44 0.45 14.84
CA ASP A 40 0.18 -0.70 15.71
C ASP A 40 -0.34 -0.27 17.10
N GLY A 41 -0.74 0.99 17.24
CA GLY A 41 -1.31 1.54 18.48
C GLY A 41 -0.29 1.85 19.57
N LEU A 42 1.01 1.78 19.23
CA LEU A 42 2.11 1.99 20.17
C LEU A 42 2.41 3.48 20.35
N GLN A 43 2.89 3.83 21.54
CA GLN A 43 3.33 5.18 21.89
C GLN A 43 4.74 5.12 22.46
N PRO A 44 5.67 5.95 21.95
CA PRO A 44 7.03 6.05 22.51
C PRO A 44 7.02 6.65 23.91
N SER A 45 8.02 6.30 24.70
CA SER A 45 8.21 6.86 26.03
C SER A 45 8.70 8.32 25.99
N ALA A 46 8.50 9.05 27.09
CA ALA A 46 9.11 10.38 27.27
C ALA A 46 10.65 10.31 27.25
N TYR A 47 11.24 9.20 27.69
CA TYR A 47 12.68 8.97 27.64
C TYR A 47 13.21 8.95 26.21
N LEU A 48 12.50 8.29 25.27
CA LEU A 48 12.89 8.31 23.86
C LEU A 48 12.91 9.73 23.30
N ILE A 49 11.91 10.56 23.63
CA ILE A 49 11.82 11.95 23.15
C ILE A 49 13.05 12.75 23.59
N ASP A 50 13.49 12.58 24.84
CA ASP A 50 14.68 13.25 25.36
C ASP A 50 15.96 12.77 24.63
N VAL A 51 16.15 11.47 24.52
CA VAL A 51 17.30 10.88 23.81
C VAL A 51 17.33 11.28 22.34
N ALA A 52 16.16 11.33 21.68
CA ALA A 52 16.04 11.77 20.29
C ALA A 52 16.46 13.24 20.11
N LYS A 53 16.09 14.14 21.05
CA LYS A 53 16.54 15.54 21.02
C LYS A 53 18.06 15.64 21.11
N ARG A 54 18.68 14.94 22.04
CA ARG A 54 20.14 14.90 22.19
C ARG A 54 20.84 14.40 20.91
N ASN A 55 20.24 13.44 20.22
CA ASN A 55 20.73 12.99 18.91
C ASN A 55 20.56 14.07 17.82
N ILE A 56 19.43 14.77 17.78
CA ILE A 56 19.19 15.87 16.82
C ILE A 56 20.19 17.01 17.06
N GLU A 57 20.51 17.32 18.32
CA GLU A 57 21.49 18.35 18.73
C GLU A 57 22.95 17.93 18.49
N GLY A 58 23.16 16.65 18.14
CA GLY A 58 24.51 16.11 17.88
C GLY A 58 25.31 15.75 19.11
N GLU A 59 24.69 15.76 20.30
CA GLU A 59 25.34 15.36 21.56
C GLU A 59 25.67 13.87 21.58
N ILE A 60 24.83 13.06 20.96
CA ILE A 60 24.97 11.60 20.88
C ILE A 60 24.70 11.10 19.46
N THR A 61 25.35 10.02 19.08
CA THR A 61 25.14 9.30 17.83
C THR A 61 23.90 8.42 17.89
N LEU A 62 23.39 7.97 16.73
CA LEU A 62 22.29 6.98 16.66
C LEU A 62 22.65 5.65 17.32
N ASP A 63 23.92 5.25 17.30
CA ASP A 63 24.40 4.03 17.97
C ASP A 63 24.42 4.19 19.50
N GLU A 64 24.81 5.34 20.00
CA GLU A 64 24.74 5.68 21.43
C GLU A 64 23.28 5.79 21.88
N THR A 65 22.42 6.41 21.08
CA THR A 65 20.96 6.45 21.31
C THR A 65 20.42 5.05 21.56
N ARG A 66 20.75 4.09 20.68
CA ARG A 66 20.29 2.70 20.82
C ARG A 66 20.79 2.06 22.13
N LYS A 67 22.05 2.24 22.47
CA LYS A 67 22.62 1.73 23.72
C LYS A 67 21.94 2.32 24.96
N LEU A 68 21.62 3.61 24.94
CA LEU A 68 20.92 4.28 26.03
C LEU A 68 19.51 3.70 26.22
N ILE A 69 18.75 3.48 25.13
CA ILE A 69 17.44 2.86 25.16
C ILE A 69 17.51 1.43 25.71
N ASP A 70 18.46 0.62 25.21
CA ASP A 70 18.63 -0.76 25.70
C ASP A 70 18.98 -0.77 27.20
N SER A 71 19.88 0.10 27.67
CA SER A 71 20.25 0.21 29.08
C SER A 71 19.09 0.67 29.96
N TYR A 72 18.26 1.61 29.47
CA TYR A 72 17.09 2.09 30.19
C TYR A 72 16.11 0.96 30.48
N TYR A 73 15.77 0.14 29.46
CA TYR A 73 14.84 -0.97 29.65
C TYR A 73 15.47 -2.15 30.42
N GLN A 74 16.77 -2.39 30.31
CA GLN A 74 17.48 -3.40 31.11
C GLN A 74 17.52 -3.04 32.58
N SER A 75 17.55 -1.76 32.96
CA SER A 75 17.58 -1.30 34.35
C SER A 75 16.22 -1.41 35.04
N LYS A 76 15.10 -1.59 34.32
CA LYS A 76 13.77 -1.73 34.92
C LYS A 76 13.61 -3.11 35.58
N THR A 77 13.55 -3.13 36.91
CA THR A 77 13.40 -4.34 37.72
C THR A 77 11.96 -4.91 37.71
N VAL A 78 10.98 -4.04 37.54
CA VAL A 78 9.55 -4.40 37.40
C VAL A 78 9.07 -3.89 36.06
N ARG A 79 8.44 -4.77 35.29
CA ARG A 79 7.94 -4.48 33.94
C ARG A 79 6.43 -4.66 33.89
N THR A 80 5.75 -3.70 33.31
CA THR A 80 4.31 -3.73 33.00
C THR A 80 4.09 -3.99 31.51
N PRO A 81 2.90 -4.39 31.05
CA PRO A 81 2.59 -4.46 29.63
C PRO A 81 2.81 -3.13 28.90
N LYS A 82 2.57 -2.00 29.58
CA LYS A 82 2.87 -0.68 29.04
C LYS A 82 4.38 -0.47 28.76
N ASP A 83 5.24 -0.97 29.65
CA ASP A 83 6.69 -0.89 29.44
C ASP A 83 7.15 -1.73 28.25
N GLU A 84 6.46 -2.86 27.96
CA GLU A 84 6.77 -3.69 26.79
C GLU A 84 6.37 -2.99 25.50
N ASP A 85 5.19 -2.35 25.47
CA ASP A 85 4.72 -1.55 24.33
C ASP A 85 5.61 -0.33 24.08
N GLU A 86 6.02 0.39 25.13
CA GLU A 86 6.94 1.51 25.05
C GLU A 86 8.34 1.07 24.60
N GLU A 87 8.85 -0.06 25.09
CA GLU A 87 10.15 -0.59 24.67
C GLU A 87 10.15 -0.95 23.18
N GLU A 88 9.08 -1.61 22.69
CA GLU A 88 8.96 -1.87 21.26
C GLU A 88 8.98 -0.56 20.47
N ALA A 89 8.13 0.40 20.86
CA ALA A 89 8.03 1.68 20.17
C ALA A 89 9.36 2.43 20.14
N ASP A 90 10.07 2.47 21.25
CA ASP A 90 11.35 3.18 21.39
C ASP A 90 12.47 2.55 20.56
N LYS A 91 12.63 1.23 20.67
CA LYS A 91 13.65 0.49 19.95
C LYS A 91 13.42 0.54 18.44
N VAL A 92 12.16 0.35 18.01
CA VAL A 92 11.78 0.42 16.59
C VAL A 92 11.97 1.83 16.06
N SER A 93 11.61 2.87 16.83
CA SER A 93 11.85 4.26 16.42
C SER A 93 13.33 4.56 16.21
N ALA A 94 14.20 4.15 17.13
CA ALA A 94 15.65 4.34 16.98
C ALA A 94 16.20 3.60 15.74
N ASN A 95 15.75 2.37 15.51
CA ASN A 95 16.13 1.60 14.33
C ASN A 95 15.67 2.27 13.02
N ILE A 96 14.43 2.76 12.97
CA ILE A 96 13.88 3.47 11.81
C ILE A 96 14.64 4.78 11.58
N ALA A 97 14.91 5.58 12.61
CA ALA A 97 15.67 6.82 12.46
C ALA A 97 17.07 6.55 11.86
N LYS A 98 17.75 5.49 12.32
CA LYS A 98 19.04 5.05 11.76
C LYS A 98 18.93 4.60 10.29
N ILE A 99 17.85 3.89 9.92
CA ILE A 99 17.61 3.44 8.56
C ILE A 99 17.34 4.62 7.63
N LEU A 100 16.54 5.60 8.07
CA LEU A 100 16.21 6.79 7.29
C LEU A 100 17.40 7.72 7.08
N ALA A 101 18.32 7.79 8.04
CA ALA A 101 19.58 8.52 7.92
C ALA A 101 20.58 7.83 6.97
N SER A 102 20.44 6.52 6.76
CA SER A 102 21.27 5.75 5.83
C SER A 102 20.80 5.96 4.38
N LYS A 103 21.74 6.15 3.46
CA LYS A 103 21.47 6.22 2.01
C LYS A 103 21.45 4.86 1.33
N THR A 104 21.63 3.77 2.09
CA THR A 104 21.68 2.41 1.56
C THR A 104 20.28 1.87 1.33
N PHE A 105 19.96 1.53 0.08
CA PHE A 105 18.72 0.88 -0.29
C PHE A 105 18.99 -0.24 -1.30
N ALA A 106 18.52 -1.45 -0.99
CA ALA A 106 18.61 -2.60 -1.89
C ALA A 106 17.21 -2.95 -2.41
N PHE A 107 16.95 -2.63 -3.66
CA PHE A 107 15.66 -2.89 -4.31
C PHE A 107 15.60 -4.34 -4.83
N ASN A 108 15.46 -5.28 -3.91
CA ASN A 108 15.24 -6.70 -4.15
C ASN A 108 14.61 -7.35 -2.91
N THR A 109 14.14 -8.59 -3.04
CA THR A 109 13.48 -9.33 -1.95
C THR A 109 14.36 -9.47 -0.71
N ASN A 110 15.65 -9.76 -0.88
CA ASN A 110 16.55 -9.85 0.25
C ASN A 110 16.74 -8.49 0.94
N GLY A 111 16.73 -7.39 0.19
CA GLY A 111 16.70 -6.03 0.70
C GLY A 111 15.44 -5.74 1.52
N TYR A 112 14.27 -6.16 1.05
CA TYR A 112 13.00 -6.02 1.78
C TYR A 112 13.00 -6.83 3.07
N VAL A 113 13.47 -8.08 3.03
CA VAL A 113 13.61 -8.93 4.21
C VAL A 113 14.65 -8.37 5.21
N SER A 114 15.79 -7.88 4.70
CA SER A 114 16.81 -7.21 5.52
C SER A 114 16.30 -5.92 6.14
N LEU A 115 15.46 -5.17 5.43
CA LEU A 115 14.82 -3.97 5.97
C LEU A 115 13.95 -4.31 7.18
N HIS A 116 13.10 -5.33 7.09
CA HIS A 116 12.31 -5.80 8.23
C HIS A 116 13.22 -6.22 9.40
N ARG A 117 14.30 -6.97 9.13
CA ARG A 117 15.27 -7.36 10.17
C ARG A 117 15.83 -6.14 10.89
N ARG A 118 16.29 -5.15 10.14
CA ARG A 118 16.89 -3.91 10.68
C ARG A 118 15.89 -3.07 11.49
N ILE A 119 14.62 -3.02 11.05
CA ILE A 119 13.57 -2.28 11.78
C ILE A 119 13.30 -2.93 13.14
N PHE A 120 13.24 -4.26 13.20
CA PHE A 120 12.83 -5.01 14.40
C PHE A 120 13.96 -5.72 15.12
N GLU A 121 15.22 -5.36 14.81
CA GLU A 121 16.39 -5.89 15.49
C GLU A 121 16.34 -5.59 16.99
N GLY A 122 16.52 -6.63 17.82
CA GLY A 122 16.46 -6.53 19.28
C GLY A 122 15.04 -6.30 19.84
N VAL A 123 14.01 -6.50 19.00
CA VAL A 123 12.59 -6.44 19.39
C VAL A 123 11.95 -7.81 19.14
N PHE A 124 11.93 -8.26 17.90
CA PHE A 124 11.35 -9.56 17.54
C PHE A 124 12.43 -10.61 17.30
N LYS A 125 12.29 -11.79 17.92
CA LYS A 125 13.19 -12.93 17.67
C LYS A 125 13.13 -13.39 16.20
N HIS A 126 12.01 -13.17 15.52
CA HIS A 126 11.75 -13.51 14.12
C HIS A 126 11.98 -12.32 13.16
N ALA A 127 12.71 -11.29 13.57
CA ALA A 127 13.01 -10.15 12.71
C ALA A 127 13.73 -10.59 11.42
N GLY A 128 13.15 -10.27 10.25
CA GLY A 128 13.67 -10.69 8.94
C GLY A 128 13.36 -12.14 8.55
N GLU A 129 12.41 -12.78 9.23
CA GLU A 129 11.93 -14.12 8.85
C GLU A 129 10.58 -14.03 8.15
N ILE A 130 10.49 -14.59 6.96
CA ILE A 130 9.21 -14.76 6.25
C ILE A 130 8.37 -15.80 7.02
N ARG A 131 7.09 -15.48 7.26
CA ARG A 131 6.16 -16.36 7.97
C ARG A 131 5.96 -17.69 7.23
N GLN A 132 5.67 -18.74 7.98
CA GLN A 132 5.45 -20.10 7.49
C GLN A 132 4.03 -20.60 7.83
N TYR A 133 3.06 -19.71 7.89
CA TYR A 133 1.65 -20.01 8.14
C TYR A 133 0.76 -18.88 7.63
N ASP A 134 -0.50 -19.19 7.36
CA ASP A 134 -1.47 -18.20 6.92
C ASP A 134 -1.95 -17.35 8.09
N ILE A 135 -2.27 -16.09 7.78
CA ILE A 135 -2.71 -15.10 8.76
C ILE A 135 -4.02 -14.44 8.34
N SER A 136 -4.74 -13.99 9.34
CA SER A 136 -5.93 -13.14 9.18
C SER A 136 -5.89 -12.07 10.26
N LYS A 137 -6.25 -10.83 9.91
CA LYS A 137 -6.26 -9.69 10.84
C LYS A 137 -7.61 -8.99 10.76
N LYS A 138 -8.23 -8.76 11.91
CA LYS A 138 -9.46 -7.96 11.99
C LYS A 138 -9.13 -6.50 11.74
N GLU A 139 -9.75 -5.92 10.71
CA GLU A 139 -9.50 -4.55 10.31
C GLU A 139 -10.68 -3.64 10.70
N TRP A 140 -10.37 -2.55 11.41
CA TRP A 140 -11.40 -1.61 11.87
C TRP A 140 -12.21 -1.01 10.71
N VAL A 141 -11.55 -0.59 9.63
CA VAL A 141 -12.22 -0.01 8.45
C VAL A 141 -13.11 -1.00 7.71
N LEU A 142 -12.98 -2.30 8.00
CA LEU A 142 -13.74 -3.41 7.43
C LEU A 142 -14.77 -3.99 8.41
N GLU A 143 -15.08 -3.31 9.52
CA GLU A 143 -15.98 -3.81 10.58
C GLU A 143 -15.52 -5.17 11.18
N GLY A 144 -14.21 -5.37 11.27
CA GLY A 144 -13.63 -6.59 11.79
C GLY A 144 -13.45 -7.72 10.78
N ASP A 145 -13.77 -7.46 9.50
CA ASP A 145 -13.41 -8.35 8.39
C ASP A 145 -11.91 -8.25 8.07
N SER A 146 -11.37 -9.15 7.27
CA SER A 146 -9.94 -9.25 6.94
C SER A 146 -9.69 -9.09 5.45
N VAL A 147 -8.50 -8.55 5.12
CA VAL A 147 -7.95 -8.68 3.78
C VAL A 147 -7.52 -10.14 3.54
N ASN A 148 -7.68 -10.62 2.31
CA ASN A 148 -7.10 -11.89 1.89
C ASN A 148 -5.61 -11.70 1.64
N TYR A 149 -4.80 -12.02 2.66
CA TYR A 149 -3.35 -12.06 2.51
C TYR A 149 -2.91 -13.27 1.70
N LEU A 150 -1.71 -13.20 1.13
CA LEU A 150 -1.19 -14.27 0.30
C LEU A 150 -0.90 -15.53 1.16
N ASN A 151 -1.10 -16.72 0.55
CA ASN A 151 -0.74 -17.99 1.16
C ASN A 151 0.77 -18.02 1.48
N TRP A 152 1.15 -18.58 2.63
CA TRP A 152 2.52 -18.55 3.13
C TRP A 152 3.52 -19.24 2.21
N GLU A 153 3.11 -20.26 1.46
CA GLU A 153 3.98 -21.01 0.52
C GLU A 153 4.44 -20.14 -0.67
N ASP A 154 3.68 -19.10 -0.99
CA ASP A 154 3.90 -18.26 -2.16
C ASP A 154 4.62 -16.93 -1.86
N LEU A 155 4.81 -16.59 -0.59
CA LEU A 155 5.27 -15.26 -0.17
C LEU A 155 6.57 -14.81 -0.83
N ARG A 156 7.60 -15.67 -0.81
CA ARG A 156 8.89 -15.33 -1.39
C ARG A 156 8.81 -15.19 -2.90
N ARG A 157 8.11 -16.11 -3.55
CA ARG A 157 7.92 -16.09 -5.01
C ARG A 157 7.18 -14.84 -5.46
N ALA A 158 6.16 -14.42 -4.72
CA ALA A 158 5.41 -13.20 -5.01
C ALA A 158 6.25 -11.93 -4.81
N LEU A 159 7.04 -11.86 -3.73
CA LEU A 159 7.97 -10.74 -3.52
C LEU A 159 9.00 -10.65 -4.66
N ASP A 160 9.60 -11.79 -5.03
CA ASP A 160 10.58 -11.83 -6.12
C ASP A 160 9.94 -11.37 -7.43
N TRP A 161 8.72 -11.83 -7.72
CA TRP A 161 7.98 -11.46 -8.92
C TRP A 161 7.62 -9.97 -8.95
N ASP A 162 6.95 -9.46 -7.91
CA ASP A 162 6.46 -8.07 -7.90
C ASP A 162 7.62 -7.06 -7.97
N ILE A 163 8.71 -7.32 -7.23
CA ILE A 163 9.89 -6.46 -7.26
C ILE A 163 10.60 -6.53 -8.62
N GLU A 164 10.67 -7.70 -9.26
CA GLU A 164 11.28 -7.83 -10.58
C GLU A 164 10.43 -7.16 -11.67
N GLN A 165 9.10 -7.28 -11.62
CA GLN A 165 8.21 -6.54 -12.51
C GLN A 165 8.41 -5.03 -12.37
N GLU A 166 8.53 -4.54 -11.14
CA GLU A 166 8.74 -3.12 -10.87
C GLU A 166 10.11 -2.61 -11.35
N LYS A 167 11.17 -3.41 -11.25
CA LYS A 167 12.49 -3.06 -11.82
C LYS A 167 12.45 -2.87 -13.33
N ASN A 168 11.64 -3.70 -14.00
CA ASN A 168 11.50 -3.67 -15.45
C ASN A 168 10.45 -2.65 -15.92
N PHE A 169 9.74 -2.01 -15.00
CA PHE A 169 8.73 -1.00 -15.33
C PHE A 169 9.36 0.33 -15.70
N SER A 170 8.87 0.94 -16.78
CA SER A 170 9.35 2.25 -17.25
C SER A 170 8.37 3.36 -16.90
N TYR A 171 8.81 4.31 -16.11
CA TYR A 171 8.08 5.55 -15.81
C TYR A 171 8.16 6.61 -16.92
N LYS A 172 8.96 6.35 -17.98
CA LYS A 172 9.16 7.31 -19.07
C LYS A 172 7.87 7.51 -19.86
N GLY A 173 7.48 8.75 -20.07
CA GLY A 173 6.29 9.12 -20.85
C GLY A 173 4.97 9.07 -20.09
N LEU A 174 4.96 8.59 -18.85
CA LEU A 174 3.76 8.59 -18.03
C LEU A 174 3.48 9.97 -17.43
N THR A 175 2.20 10.32 -17.35
CA THR A 175 1.71 11.46 -16.57
C THR A 175 1.93 11.25 -15.08
N ASP A 176 1.87 12.30 -14.29
CA ASP A 176 2.02 12.17 -12.83
C ASP A 176 0.89 11.36 -12.20
N ASP A 177 -0.32 11.42 -12.76
CA ASP A 177 -1.45 10.59 -12.31
C ASP A 177 -1.17 9.09 -12.55
N GLU A 178 -0.73 8.72 -13.75
CA GLU A 178 -0.37 7.34 -14.09
C GLU A 178 0.78 6.80 -13.24
N LYS A 179 1.80 7.63 -12.97
CA LYS A 179 2.90 7.27 -12.07
C LYS A 179 2.39 6.98 -10.66
N ILE A 180 1.54 7.85 -10.12
CA ILE A 180 1.00 7.70 -8.77
C ILE A 180 0.09 6.47 -8.66
N GLU A 181 -0.76 6.23 -9.65
CA GLU A 181 -1.61 5.04 -9.69
C GLU A 181 -0.76 3.76 -9.73
N HIS A 182 0.30 3.74 -10.54
CA HIS A 182 1.22 2.60 -10.60
C HIS A 182 1.95 2.40 -9.27
N ILE A 183 2.51 3.45 -8.68
CA ILE A 183 3.17 3.40 -7.37
C ILE A 183 2.20 2.88 -6.30
N ALA A 184 0.96 3.39 -6.28
CA ALA A 184 -0.05 2.95 -5.33
C ALA A 184 -0.36 1.45 -5.50
N LYS A 185 -0.48 0.98 -6.74
CA LYS A 185 -0.71 -0.43 -7.04
C LYS A 185 0.45 -1.31 -6.60
N PHE A 186 1.68 -0.93 -6.93
CA PHE A 186 2.88 -1.68 -6.55
C PHE A 186 3.03 -1.78 -5.02
N ILE A 187 2.97 -0.65 -4.31
CA ILE A 187 3.09 -0.63 -2.85
C ILE A 187 1.95 -1.39 -2.16
N SER A 188 0.75 -1.30 -2.71
CA SER A 188 -0.42 -2.06 -2.25
C SER A 188 -0.21 -3.57 -2.40
N GLY A 189 0.34 -4.04 -3.52
CA GLY A 189 0.67 -5.45 -3.78
C GLY A 189 1.72 -5.97 -2.80
N ILE A 190 2.84 -5.26 -2.64
CA ILE A 190 3.89 -5.61 -1.66
C ILE A 190 3.31 -5.73 -0.24
N TRP A 191 2.44 -4.81 0.16
CA TRP A 191 1.80 -4.90 1.48
C TRP A 191 0.84 -6.09 1.60
N GLN A 192 0.07 -6.42 0.55
CA GLN A 192 -0.89 -7.54 0.55
C GLN A 192 -0.20 -8.90 0.69
N ILE A 193 0.99 -9.06 0.15
CA ILE A 193 1.80 -10.27 0.35
C ILE A 193 1.94 -10.56 1.85
N HIS A 194 2.10 -9.52 2.67
CA HIS A 194 2.12 -9.60 4.14
C HIS A 194 3.09 -10.65 4.64
N ALA A 195 4.35 -10.49 4.21
CA ALA A 195 5.38 -11.53 4.31
C ALA A 195 5.80 -11.88 5.75
N PHE A 196 5.58 -11.00 6.72
CA PHE A 196 6.05 -11.15 8.10
C PHE A 196 4.90 -11.41 9.08
N ARG A 197 5.24 -11.93 10.25
CA ARG A 197 4.27 -12.15 11.35
C ARG A 197 3.70 -10.83 11.85
N GLU A 198 4.60 -9.86 12.11
CA GLU A 198 4.29 -8.52 12.58
C GLU A 198 5.07 -7.47 11.79
N GLY A 199 4.74 -6.17 11.95
CA GLY A 199 5.51 -5.06 11.39
C GLY A 199 5.41 -4.85 9.88
N ASN A 200 4.51 -5.53 9.17
CA ASN A 200 4.39 -5.41 7.72
C ASN A 200 4.13 -3.98 7.26
N THR A 201 3.26 -3.23 7.93
CA THR A 201 2.93 -1.85 7.53
C THR A 201 4.09 -0.89 7.78
N ARG A 202 4.78 -1.02 8.93
CA ARG A 202 5.96 -0.20 9.23
C ARG A 202 7.09 -0.47 8.22
N THR A 203 7.32 -1.75 7.88
CA THR A 203 8.28 -2.14 6.84
C THR A 203 7.90 -1.58 5.47
N THR A 204 6.63 -1.71 5.06
CA THR A 204 6.15 -1.18 3.78
C THR A 204 6.29 0.34 3.72
N ALA A 205 6.01 1.07 4.82
CA ALA A 205 6.17 2.52 4.87
C ALA A 205 7.63 2.95 4.64
N ILE A 206 8.59 2.33 5.36
CA ILE A 206 10.01 2.63 5.20
C ILE A 206 10.54 2.22 3.83
N PHE A 207 10.13 1.05 3.33
CA PHE A 207 10.42 0.62 1.97
C PHE A 207 9.91 1.65 0.94
N THR A 208 8.67 2.13 1.11
CA THR A 208 8.09 3.14 0.22
C THR A 208 8.89 4.44 0.21
N ILE A 209 9.31 4.93 1.38
CA ILE A 209 10.13 6.14 1.48
C ILE A 209 11.45 5.95 0.72
N GLN A 210 12.15 4.85 0.96
CA GLN A 210 13.43 4.56 0.30
C GLN A 210 13.26 4.34 -1.21
N TYR A 211 12.22 3.63 -1.61
CA TYR A 211 11.89 3.38 -3.01
C TYR A 211 11.60 4.68 -3.76
N LEU A 212 10.73 5.53 -3.24
CA LEU A 212 10.42 6.83 -3.85
C LEU A 212 11.66 7.74 -3.94
N ARG A 213 12.51 7.72 -2.92
CA ARG A 213 13.81 8.44 -2.97
C ARG A 213 14.72 7.90 -4.07
N SER A 214 14.76 6.59 -4.29
CA SER A 214 15.55 5.97 -5.35
C SER A 214 15.04 6.33 -6.76
N LEU A 215 13.76 6.66 -6.90
CA LEU A 215 13.16 7.21 -8.13
C LEU A 215 13.40 8.73 -8.29
N GLY A 216 14.10 9.37 -7.33
CA GLY A 216 14.42 10.80 -7.39
C GLY A 216 13.36 11.72 -6.76
N TYR A 217 12.32 11.18 -6.13
CA TYR A 217 11.34 12.01 -5.45
C TYR A 217 11.89 12.58 -4.12
N LYS A 218 11.58 13.84 -3.87
CA LYS A 218 11.79 14.46 -2.54
C LYS A 218 10.62 14.08 -1.64
N VAL A 219 10.80 13.01 -0.87
CA VAL A 219 9.76 12.52 0.03
C VAL A 219 9.80 13.29 1.34
N ASN A 220 8.73 14.01 1.63
CA ASN A 220 8.51 14.58 2.95
C ASN A 220 8.01 13.49 3.90
N ASN A 221 8.84 13.12 4.85
CA ASN A 221 8.54 12.07 5.82
C ASN A 221 7.37 12.43 6.76
N GLU A 222 7.02 13.71 6.89
CA GLU A 222 5.95 14.21 7.76
C GLU A 222 4.58 13.58 7.43
N MET A 223 4.34 13.27 6.16
CA MET A 223 3.12 12.60 5.73
C MET A 223 2.95 11.22 6.38
N PHE A 224 4.02 10.45 6.48
CA PHE A 224 4.00 9.15 7.16
C PHE A 224 3.89 9.31 8.69
N ALA A 225 4.47 10.35 9.25
CA ALA A 225 4.34 10.65 10.68
C ALA A 225 2.90 10.99 11.08
N LYS A 226 2.27 11.92 10.36
CA LYS A 226 0.92 12.43 10.67
C LYS A 226 -0.21 11.51 10.22
N HIS A 227 0.01 10.74 9.17
CA HIS A 227 -1.03 9.97 8.50
C HIS A 227 -0.69 8.48 8.40
N SER A 228 0.11 7.93 9.32
CA SER A 228 0.51 6.52 9.37
C SER A 228 -0.71 5.59 9.44
N TRP A 229 -1.67 5.91 10.30
CA TRP A 229 -2.92 5.17 10.42
C TRP A 229 -3.80 5.26 9.16
N TYR A 230 -3.83 6.42 8.50
CA TYR A 230 -4.51 6.57 7.21
C TYR A 230 -3.83 5.73 6.13
N PHE A 231 -2.50 5.75 6.05
CA PHE A 231 -1.73 4.95 5.10
C PHE A 231 -2.03 3.46 5.25
N ARG A 232 -2.01 2.94 6.50
CA ARG A 232 -2.40 1.55 6.79
C ARG A 232 -3.81 1.24 6.31
N ASN A 233 -4.78 2.05 6.68
CA ASN A 233 -6.17 1.83 6.29
C ASN A 233 -6.40 1.96 4.78
N ALA A 234 -5.64 2.83 4.10
CA ALA A 234 -5.67 2.96 2.64
C ALA A 234 -5.14 1.69 1.94
N LEU A 235 -4.08 1.06 2.49
CA LEU A 235 -3.59 -0.24 2.03
C LEU A 235 -4.64 -1.34 2.22
N VAL A 236 -5.31 -1.37 3.37
CA VAL A 236 -6.42 -2.29 3.65
C VAL A 236 -7.53 -2.11 2.60
N ARG A 237 -7.97 -0.88 2.35
CA ARG A 237 -9.06 -0.58 1.39
C ARG A 237 -8.68 -0.87 -0.06
N ALA A 238 -7.41 -0.70 -0.42
CA ALA A 238 -6.91 -1.03 -1.75
C ALA A 238 -6.93 -2.54 -2.03
N ASN A 239 -6.87 -3.38 -1.00
CA ASN A 239 -6.76 -4.84 -1.09
C ASN A 239 -8.01 -5.60 -0.59
N TYR A 240 -9.07 -4.90 -0.20
CA TYR A 240 -10.28 -5.55 0.28
C TYR A 240 -11.40 -5.53 -0.77
N ARG A 241 -11.95 -6.72 -1.00
CA ARG A 241 -13.12 -6.93 -1.86
C ARG A 241 -14.09 -7.90 -1.20
N ASN A 242 -15.37 -7.55 -1.20
CA ASN A 242 -16.43 -8.44 -0.77
C ASN A 242 -17.64 -8.29 -1.70
N ILE A 243 -17.76 -9.23 -2.65
CA ILE A 243 -18.79 -9.19 -3.70
C ILE A 243 -20.20 -9.32 -3.09
N GLN A 244 -20.35 -10.11 -2.03
CA GLN A 244 -21.65 -10.32 -1.37
C GLN A 244 -22.16 -9.03 -0.70
N LYS A 245 -21.26 -8.21 -0.18
CA LYS A 245 -21.56 -6.91 0.43
C LYS A 245 -21.57 -5.76 -0.59
N GLY A 246 -21.32 -6.04 -1.88
CA GLY A 246 -21.18 -5.01 -2.92
C GLY A 246 -19.97 -4.12 -2.77
N ILE A 247 -18.92 -4.58 -2.08
CA ILE A 247 -17.71 -3.79 -1.80
C ILE A 247 -16.63 -4.23 -2.78
N ASP A 248 -16.04 -3.27 -3.50
CA ASP A 248 -14.91 -3.48 -4.41
C ASP A 248 -13.64 -2.83 -3.87
N TYR A 249 -12.50 -3.17 -4.49
CA TYR A 249 -11.21 -2.55 -4.22
C TYR A 249 -11.30 -1.03 -4.31
N SER A 250 -10.68 -0.34 -3.38
CA SER A 250 -10.72 1.13 -3.34
C SER A 250 -9.31 1.72 -3.22
N PRO A 251 -8.50 1.69 -4.29
CA PRO A 251 -7.13 2.23 -4.28
C PRO A 251 -7.10 3.75 -4.18
N ILE A 252 -8.22 4.44 -4.42
CA ILE A 252 -8.31 5.91 -4.47
C ILE A 252 -7.78 6.58 -3.19
N TYR A 253 -7.95 5.97 -2.02
CA TYR A 253 -7.44 6.52 -0.76
C TYR A 253 -5.91 6.49 -0.71
N LEU A 254 -5.30 5.43 -1.21
CA LEU A 254 -3.84 5.32 -1.31
C LEU A 254 -3.29 6.29 -2.38
N VAL A 255 -3.97 6.42 -3.50
CA VAL A 255 -3.66 7.41 -4.55
C VAL A 255 -3.68 8.84 -3.97
N ARG A 256 -4.70 9.22 -3.18
CA ARG A 256 -4.77 10.53 -2.51
C ARG A 256 -3.62 10.76 -1.53
N PHE A 257 -3.24 9.73 -0.79
CA PHE A 257 -2.06 9.80 0.08
C PHE A 257 -0.80 10.12 -0.72
N PHE A 258 -0.55 9.40 -1.82
CA PHE A 258 0.61 9.63 -2.67
C PHE A 258 0.54 10.97 -3.43
N ARG A 259 -0.63 11.43 -3.84
CA ARG A 259 -0.79 12.76 -4.43
C ARG A 259 -0.41 13.88 -3.45
N ASN A 260 -0.85 13.78 -2.19
CA ASN A 260 -0.43 14.72 -1.17
C ASN A 260 1.08 14.66 -0.92
N LEU A 261 1.65 13.46 -0.89
CA LEU A 261 3.07 13.23 -0.63
C LEU A 261 3.96 13.77 -1.76
N LEU A 262 3.62 13.50 -3.02
CA LEU A 262 4.49 13.71 -4.18
C LEU A 262 4.16 14.99 -4.96
N LEU A 263 2.87 15.32 -5.08
CA LEU A 263 2.39 16.50 -5.84
C LEU A 263 2.01 17.67 -4.92
N LYS A 264 2.10 17.50 -3.59
CA LYS A 264 1.66 18.50 -2.60
C LYS A 264 0.19 18.88 -2.74
N ASP A 265 -0.63 17.93 -3.20
CA ASP A 265 -2.07 18.07 -3.17
C ASP A 265 -2.57 18.19 -1.71
N SER A 266 -3.76 18.73 -1.53
CA SER A 266 -4.37 18.96 -0.20
C SER A 266 -5.63 18.13 0.02
N TRP A 267 -5.57 16.83 -0.34
CA TRP A 267 -6.66 15.91 -0.03
C TRP A 267 -6.83 15.72 1.47
N VAL A 268 -8.05 15.72 1.94
CA VAL A 268 -8.36 15.49 3.36
C VAL A 268 -8.22 14.01 3.68
N LEU A 269 -7.21 13.66 4.49
CA LEU A 269 -6.88 12.30 4.88
C LEU A 269 -7.50 11.96 6.26
N LYS A 270 -8.78 11.57 6.27
CA LYS A 270 -9.48 11.17 7.50
C LYS A 270 -9.86 9.70 7.44
N ASN A 271 -9.47 8.94 8.45
CA ASN A 271 -9.71 7.48 8.53
C ASN A 271 -11.20 7.10 8.42
N ARG A 272 -12.11 7.93 8.94
CA ARG A 272 -13.54 7.68 8.84
C ARG A 272 -14.08 7.56 7.42
N TYR A 273 -13.40 8.15 6.42
CA TYR A 273 -13.82 8.07 5.02
C TYR A 273 -13.45 6.72 4.36
N LEU A 274 -12.58 5.96 4.99
CA LEU A 274 -12.13 4.65 4.51
C LEU A 274 -13.00 3.51 5.01
N HIS A 275 -13.87 3.78 6.00
CA HIS A 275 -14.76 2.77 6.55
C HIS A 275 -15.74 2.25 5.50
N ILE A 276 -15.98 0.92 5.45
CA ILE A 276 -16.85 0.30 4.44
C ILE A 276 -18.34 0.67 4.58
N ARG A 277 -18.76 1.10 5.77
CA ARG A 277 -20.08 1.69 6.04
C ARG A 277 -19.90 3.06 6.66
N PRO A 278 -19.70 4.10 5.83
CA PRO A 278 -19.66 5.45 6.35
C PRO A 278 -21.04 5.81 6.91
N THR A 279 -21.08 6.42 8.09
CA THR A 279 -22.32 7.01 8.60
C THR A 279 -22.73 8.20 7.72
N ASP A 280 -24.03 8.51 7.61
CA ASP A 280 -24.58 9.55 6.73
C ASP A 280 -23.92 10.93 6.89
N ASN A 281 -23.30 11.20 8.03
CA ASN A 281 -22.57 12.44 8.31
C ASN A 281 -21.14 12.46 7.75
N TRP A 282 -20.67 11.39 7.07
CA TRP A 282 -19.29 11.25 6.59
C TRP A 282 -19.16 11.45 5.09
N LYS A 283 -19.87 12.43 4.55
CA LYS A 283 -19.71 12.80 3.14
C LYS A 283 -18.27 13.22 2.87
N GLU A 284 -17.72 12.69 1.79
CA GLU A 284 -16.38 13.00 1.32
C GLU A 284 -16.28 14.50 1.00
N GLN A 285 -15.38 15.21 1.69
CA GLN A 285 -15.12 16.61 1.37
C GLN A 285 -14.12 16.73 0.24
N PRO A 286 -14.33 17.66 -0.71
CA PRO A 286 -13.36 17.95 -1.77
C PRO A 286 -12.09 18.58 -1.19
N ARG A 287 -11.06 18.72 -2.03
CA ARG A 287 -9.77 19.36 -1.69
C ARG A 287 -9.96 20.67 -0.93
N ILE A 288 -9.18 20.90 0.12
CA ILE A 288 -9.08 22.19 0.76
C ILE A 288 -8.11 23.05 -0.08
N GLY A 289 -8.60 24.14 -0.66
CA GLY A 289 -7.75 25.25 -1.09
C GLY A 289 -7.27 25.30 -2.53
N THR A 290 -7.96 24.68 -3.50
CA THR A 290 -7.79 25.08 -4.91
C THR A 290 -9.03 25.88 -5.36
N PRO A 291 -8.88 27.07 -5.97
CA PRO A 291 -10.02 27.74 -6.59
C PRO A 291 -10.64 26.81 -7.62
N GLN A 292 -11.93 26.53 -7.48
CA GLN A 292 -12.66 25.81 -8.52
C GLN A 292 -12.66 26.68 -9.78
N VAL A 293 -11.79 26.38 -10.72
CA VAL A 293 -12.04 26.76 -12.10
C VAL A 293 -13.22 25.92 -12.55
N PRO A 294 -14.35 26.52 -12.96
CA PRO A 294 -15.47 25.75 -13.45
C PRO A 294 -15.02 25.01 -14.71
N ARG A 295 -14.72 23.75 -14.61
CA ARG A 295 -14.65 22.90 -15.80
C ARG A 295 -16.09 22.78 -16.31
N LYS A 296 -16.41 23.53 -17.37
CA LYS A 296 -17.54 23.24 -18.22
C LYS A 296 -17.45 21.75 -18.55
N LEU A 297 -18.47 20.99 -18.16
CA LEU A 297 -18.70 19.66 -18.69
C LEU A 297 -18.87 19.79 -20.21
N SER A 298 -17.78 19.70 -20.94
CA SER A 298 -17.87 19.30 -22.34
C SER A 298 -18.06 17.79 -22.31
N SER A 299 -19.18 17.35 -22.82
CA SER A 299 -19.54 15.95 -23.06
C SER A 299 -18.69 15.36 -24.19
N SER A 300 -17.41 15.16 -23.91
CA SER A 300 -16.49 14.32 -24.68
C SER A 300 -15.31 13.98 -23.81
N THR A 301 -15.52 13.00 -22.91
CA THR A 301 -14.42 12.31 -22.23
C THR A 301 -13.72 11.47 -23.28
N PRO A 302 -12.40 11.65 -23.53
CA PRO A 302 -11.63 10.61 -24.19
C PRO A 302 -11.72 9.39 -23.28
N GLN A 303 -12.31 8.31 -23.75
CA GLN A 303 -12.29 7.04 -23.04
C GLN A 303 -10.84 6.63 -22.90
N VAL A 304 -10.31 6.66 -21.64
CA VAL A 304 -9.08 5.96 -21.30
C VAL A 304 -9.31 4.52 -21.73
N PRO A 305 -8.43 3.91 -22.55
CA PRO A 305 -8.61 2.53 -22.96
C PRO A 305 -8.72 1.65 -21.72
N HIS A 306 -9.84 0.97 -21.55
CA HIS A 306 -10.02 0.04 -20.44
C HIS A 306 -8.92 -1.02 -20.53
N LYS A 307 -8.08 -1.16 -19.50
CA LYS A 307 -6.99 -2.12 -19.50
C LYS A 307 -7.51 -3.42 -18.86
N PHE A 308 -7.65 -4.44 -19.67
CA PHE A 308 -7.94 -5.78 -19.19
C PHE A 308 -6.68 -6.48 -18.70
N SER A 309 -6.82 -7.51 -17.85
CA SER A 309 -5.70 -8.37 -17.49
C SER A 309 -5.21 -9.16 -18.71
N GLN A 310 -3.95 -9.57 -18.72
CA GLN A 310 -3.32 -10.24 -19.86
C GLN A 310 -4.09 -11.49 -20.33
N HIS A 311 -4.61 -12.29 -19.38
CA HIS A 311 -5.43 -13.45 -19.69
C HIS A 311 -6.77 -13.07 -20.34
N VAL A 312 -7.36 -11.97 -19.88
CA VAL A 312 -8.62 -11.44 -20.44
C VAL A 312 -8.39 -10.80 -21.81
N GLU A 313 -7.29 -10.10 -22.02
CA GLU A 313 -6.89 -9.58 -23.34
C GLU A 313 -6.73 -10.71 -24.36
N THR A 314 -6.01 -11.78 -23.99
CA THR A 314 -5.87 -12.98 -24.83
C THR A 314 -7.22 -13.60 -25.17
N LEU A 315 -8.12 -13.69 -24.18
CA LEU A 315 -9.48 -14.22 -24.40
C LEU A 315 -10.30 -13.30 -25.32
N ILE A 316 -10.26 -11.98 -25.15
CA ILE A 316 -10.97 -11.02 -26.00
C ILE A 316 -10.51 -11.13 -27.46
N LEU A 317 -9.20 -11.25 -27.69
CA LEU A 317 -8.64 -11.35 -29.03
C LEU A 317 -9.05 -12.65 -29.75
N SER A 318 -9.37 -13.71 -29.01
CA SER A 318 -9.83 -14.99 -29.55
C SER A 318 -11.31 -15.04 -29.88
N PHE A 319 -12.10 -14.06 -29.37
CA PHE A 319 -13.55 -14.02 -29.63
C PHE A 319 -13.88 -13.58 -31.06
N ASN A 320 -14.87 -14.24 -31.65
CA ASN A 320 -15.63 -13.67 -32.78
C ASN A 320 -16.77 -12.78 -32.26
N ASP A 321 -17.57 -12.19 -33.16
CA ASP A 321 -18.68 -11.29 -32.76
C ASP A 321 -19.94 -12.04 -32.29
N GLU A 322 -19.92 -13.38 -32.30
CA GLU A 322 -21.06 -14.23 -31.95
C GLU A 322 -20.94 -14.83 -30.54
N TYR A 323 -22.00 -15.53 -30.12
CA TYR A 323 -21.98 -16.33 -28.91
C TYR A 323 -21.13 -17.58 -29.07
N MET A 324 -20.15 -17.77 -28.19
CA MET A 324 -19.27 -18.93 -28.15
C MET A 324 -19.47 -19.75 -26.88
N THR A 325 -19.37 -21.07 -27.00
CA THR A 325 -19.30 -21.97 -25.83
C THR A 325 -17.95 -21.88 -25.14
N SER A 326 -17.86 -22.33 -23.88
CA SER A 326 -16.59 -22.40 -23.17
C SER A 326 -15.56 -23.29 -23.87
N ALA A 327 -16.00 -24.33 -24.56
CA ALA A 327 -15.14 -25.24 -25.32
C ALA A 327 -14.54 -24.57 -26.57
N GLU A 328 -15.35 -23.81 -27.30
CA GLU A 328 -14.89 -23.06 -28.47
C GLU A 328 -13.91 -21.97 -28.10
N ILE A 329 -14.16 -21.22 -27.00
CA ILE A 329 -13.24 -20.20 -26.50
C ILE A 329 -11.91 -20.83 -26.05
N MET A 330 -11.99 -21.93 -25.30
CA MET A 330 -10.82 -22.67 -24.84
C MET A 330 -9.98 -23.18 -26.01
N GLY A 331 -10.62 -23.71 -27.05
CA GLY A 331 -9.97 -24.15 -28.30
C GLY A 331 -9.30 -23.00 -29.04
N ALA A 332 -9.95 -21.82 -29.12
CA ALA A 332 -9.44 -20.64 -29.80
C ALA A 332 -8.17 -20.06 -29.15
N ILE A 333 -8.03 -20.19 -27.83
CA ILE A 333 -6.80 -19.80 -27.11
C ILE A 333 -5.78 -20.93 -26.95
N GLY A 334 -6.05 -22.12 -27.51
CA GLY A 334 -5.12 -23.26 -27.51
C GLY A 334 -4.92 -23.94 -26.16
N LEU A 335 -5.83 -23.77 -25.20
CA LEU A 335 -5.75 -24.37 -23.87
C LEU A 335 -6.40 -25.77 -23.87
N LYS A 336 -5.74 -26.70 -23.16
CA LYS A 336 -6.23 -28.08 -22.96
C LYS A 336 -6.77 -28.33 -21.55
N ASP A 337 -6.28 -27.56 -20.55
CA ASP A 337 -6.72 -27.72 -19.16
C ASP A 337 -7.95 -26.87 -18.86
N ARG A 338 -9.05 -27.57 -18.57
CA ARG A 338 -10.37 -26.96 -18.33
C ARG A 338 -10.44 -26.19 -17.03
N LYS A 339 -9.66 -26.58 -16.02
CA LYS A 339 -9.64 -25.91 -14.70
C LYS A 339 -8.92 -24.57 -14.80
N SER A 340 -7.72 -24.56 -15.36
CA SER A 340 -6.96 -23.33 -15.60
C SER A 340 -7.69 -22.36 -16.53
N PHE A 341 -8.35 -22.87 -17.58
CA PHE A 341 -9.19 -22.04 -18.44
C PHE A 341 -10.33 -21.37 -17.65
N SER A 342 -11.04 -22.14 -16.83
CA SER A 342 -12.17 -21.61 -16.05
C SER A 342 -11.73 -20.56 -15.04
N GLU A 343 -10.64 -20.81 -14.32
CA GLU A 343 -10.17 -19.94 -13.22
C GLU A 343 -9.46 -18.68 -13.74
N LEU A 344 -8.52 -18.83 -14.67
CA LEU A 344 -7.64 -17.74 -15.11
C LEU A 344 -8.23 -16.90 -16.24
N TYR A 345 -9.06 -17.48 -17.10
CA TYR A 345 -9.57 -16.80 -18.29
C TYR A 345 -11.07 -16.49 -18.19
N LEU A 346 -11.92 -17.51 -18.04
CA LEU A 346 -13.37 -17.34 -18.15
C LEU A 346 -13.94 -16.55 -16.96
N ASN A 347 -13.57 -16.91 -15.74
CA ASN A 347 -14.05 -16.21 -14.54
C ASN A 347 -13.45 -14.80 -14.45
N ALA A 348 -12.18 -14.62 -14.83
CA ALA A 348 -11.57 -13.30 -14.91
C ALA A 348 -12.30 -12.41 -15.92
N ALA A 349 -12.57 -12.89 -17.12
CA ALA A 349 -13.28 -12.15 -18.16
C ALA A 349 -14.72 -11.77 -17.76
N LEU A 350 -15.42 -12.63 -17.03
CA LEU A 350 -16.72 -12.31 -16.45
C LEU A 350 -16.62 -11.24 -15.34
N SER A 351 -15.61 -11.36 -14.49
CA SER A 351 -15.34 -10.42 -13.39
C SER A 351 -14.98 -9.03 -13.90
N GLU A 352 -14.15 -8.95 -14.93
CA GLU A 352 -13.73 -7.71 -15.59
C GLU A 352 -14.79 -7.15 -16.56
N LYS A 353 -15.95 -7.80 -16.63
CA LYS A 353 -17.05 -7.43 -17.56
C LYS A 353 -16.62 -7.40 -19.03
N ALA A 354 -15.63 -8.20 -19.39
CA ALA A 354 -15.20 -8.36 -20.76
C ALA A 354 -16.18 -9.21 -21.57
N ILE A 355 -16.80 -10.21 -20.93
CA ILE A 355 -17.79 -11.09 -21.54
C ILE A 355 -19.06 -11.17 -20.69
N GLU A 356 -20.16 -11.54 -21.30
CA GLU A 356 -21.43 -11.77 -20.63
C GLU A 356 -22.00 -13.15 -20.97
N ARG A 357 -22.81 -13.69 -20.06
CA ARG A 357 -23.47 -14.98 -20.20
C ARG A 357 -24.77 -14.85 -21.00
N LYS A 358 -25.05 -15.79 -21.87
CA LYS A 358 -26.35 -15.90 -22.56
C LYS A 358 -27.49 -16.19 -21.57
N TYR A 359 -27.23 -17.00 -20.56
CA TYR A 359 -28.16 -17.32 -19.48
C TYR A 359 -27.60 -16.85 -18.13
N PRO A 360 -27.72 -15.55 -17.80
CA PRO A 360 -27.10 -14.97 -16.61
C PRO A 360 -27.70 -15.51 -15.32
N ASN A 361 -29.00 -15.77 -15.27
CA ASN A 361 -29.72 -16.28 -14.10
C ASN A 361 -29.53 -17.79 -13.87
N THR A 362 -28.93 -18.50 -14.83
CA THR A 362 -28.65 -19.93 -14.73
C THR A 362 -27.22 -20.21 -15.17
N PRO A 363 -26.23 -19.89 -14.31
CA PRO A 363 -24.82 -19.97 -14.67
C PRO A 363 -24.32 -21.34 -15.13
N ARG A 364 -24.98 -22.43 -14.70
CA ARG A 364 -24.66 -23.81 -15.05
C ARG A 364 -25.60 -24.37 -16.15
N HIS A 365 -26.24 -23.51 -16.92
CA HIS A 365 -27.12 -23.94 -17.99
C HIS A 365 -26.39 -24.84 -19.00
N PRO A 366 -26.92 -26.02 -19.42
CA PRO A 366 -26.22 -26.95 -20.33
C PRO A 366 -25.82 -26.34 -21.67
N ARG A 367 -26.58 -25.33 -22.14
CA ARG A 367 -26.32 -24.59 -23.37
C ARG A 367 -25.75 -23.19 -23.10
N GLN A 368 -24.98 -23.02 -22.03
CA GLN A 368 -24.38 -21.75 -21.72
C GLN A 368 -23.39 -21.33 -22.81
N GLN A 369 -23.51 -20.08 -23.23
CA GLN A 369 -22.63 -19.41 -24.18
C GLN A 369 -22.24 -18.04 -23.65
N TYR A 370 -21.18 -17.47 -24.21
CA TYR A 370 -20.62 -16.21 -23.81
C TYR A 370 -20.40 -15.33 -25.03
N ARG A 371 -20.52 -14.01 -24.89
CA ARG A 371 -20.16 -13.05 -25.93
C ARG A 371 -19.39 -11.87 -25.31
N MET A 372 -18.66 -11.14 -26.14
CA MET A 372 -18.02 -9.89 -25.72
C MET A 372 -19.05 -8.83 -25.34
N THR A 373 -18.79 -8.11 -24.27
CA THR A 373 -19.53 -6.91 -23.93
C THR A 373 -19.16 -5.75 -24.87
N LYS A 374 -19.96 -4.69 -24.86
CA LYS A 374 -19.65 -3.46 -25.63
C LYS A 374 -18.28 -2.90 -25.26
N LEU A 375 -17.90 -2.99 -23.97
CA LEU A 375 -16.61 -2.54 -23.45
C LEU A 375 -15.44 -3.29 -24.10
N ALA A 376 -15.52 -4.64 -24.14
CA ALA A 376 -14.47 -5.46 -24.74
C ALA A 376 -14.37 -5.28 -26.26
N LYS A 377 -15.48 -5.08 -26.95
CA LYS A 377 -15.50 -4.80 -28.40
C LYS A 377 -14.78 -3.48 -28.71
N THR A 378 -15.09 -2.42 -27.99
CA THR A 378 -14.41 -1.11 -28.15
C THR A 378 -12.91 -1.21 -27.87
N TRP A 379 -12.52 -1.98 -26.85
CA TRP A 379 -11.11 -2.23 -26.55
C TRP A 379 -10.41 -2.99 -27.69
N LYS A 380 -11.02 -4.06 -28.21
CA LYS A 380 -10.49 -4.87 -29.32
C LYS A 380 -10.27 -4.02 -30.57
N GLU A 381 -11.26 -3.22 -30.96
CA GLU A 381 -11.16 -2.30 -32.08
C GLU A 381 -10.01 -1.28 -31.92
N GLY A 382 -9.83 -0.77 -30.70
CA GLY A 382 -8.72 0.14 -30.36
C GLY A 382 -7.37 -0.54 -30.40
N TYR A 383 -7.27 -1.79 -29.96
CA TYR A 383 -6.06 -2.61 -29.99
C TYR A 383 -5.63 -2.92 -31.44
N GLU A 384 -6.58 -3.35 -32.29
CA GLU A 384 -6.34 -3.66 -33.69
C GLU A 384 -5.90 -2.43 -34.52
N LYS A 385 -6.46 -1.24 -34.19
CA LYS A 385 -6.05 0.03 -34.84
C LYS A 385 -4.64 0.49 -34.46
N LYS A 386 -4.13 0.10 -33.28
CA LYS A 386 -2.77 0.46 -32.83
C LYS A 386 -1.70 -0.49 -33.38
N ASN A 387 -2.09 -1.68 -33.79
CA ASN A 387 -1.18 -2.74 -34.24
C ASN A 387 -1.25 -2.99 -35.76
N LYS A 388 -2.03 -2.17 -36.50
CA LYS A 388 -1.96 -1.99 -37.95
C LYS A 388 -1.11 -0.76 -38.28
#